data_e81a66d46223e7199874e978246782af
#
_entry.id   e81a66d46223e7199874e978246782af
#
_cell.length_a   1.000
_cell.length_b   1.000
_cell.length_c   1.000
_cell.angle_alpha   90.00
_cell.angle_beta   90.00
_cell.angle_gamma   90.00
#
_symmetry.space_group_name_H-M   'P 1'
#
loop_
_entity.id
_entity.type
_entity.pdbx_description
1 polymer ?
#
loop_
_entity_poly.entity_id
_entity_poly.type
_entity_poly.pdbx_seq_one_letter_code
_entity_poly.pdbx_strand_id
1 'polypeptide(L)'
;MAGMLAACLTAGAAGFAEERPGVPPITPWACPPDHPIKGYASEESGRVYHRPGTRFYEETSPERCYASEDEARRDGARRAPDEEPLRR
;
A
#
# COMPACT_ATOMS: atom_id res chain seq x y z
N MET A 1 41.92 -10.90 5.48
CA MET A 1 41.31 -11.98 5.44
C MET A 1 39.89 -12.00 5.69
N ALA A 2 39.42 -11.87 6.83
CA ALA A 2 38.05 -12.08 7.13
C ALA A 2 37.11 -10.94 6.85
N GLY A 3 37.66 -9.83 6.51
CA GLY A 3 36.77 -8.66 6.38
C GLY A 3 35.81 -8.66 5.23
N MET A 4 36.08 -9.43 4.23
CA MET A 4 35.22 -9.37 3.08
C MET A 4 33.86 -9.97 3.27
N LEU A 5 33.65 -10.67 4.32
CA LEU A 5 32.33 -11.29 4.50
C LEU A 5 31.22 -10.31 4.73
N ALA A 6 31.51 -9.18 5.28
CA ALA A 6 30.48 -8.23 5.62
C ALA A 6 29.74 -7.70 4.42
N ALA A 7 30.40 -7.63 3.30
CA ALA A 7 29.76 -7.03 2.14
C ALA A 7 28.54 -7.81 1.66
N CYS A 8 28.59 -9.11 1.78
CA CYS A 8 27.49 -9.89 1.27
C CYS A 8 26.20 -9.67 2.03
N LEU A 9 26.32 -9.49 3.32
CA LEU A 9 25.13 -9.32 4.13
C LEU A 9 24.37 -8.06 3.80
N THR A 10 25.09 -7.02 3.51
CA THR A 10 24.47 -5.76 3.21
C THR A 10 23.64 -5.83 1.95
N ALA A 11 24.14 -6.49 0.96
CA ALA A 11 23.42 -6.58 -0.30
C ALA A 11 22.11 -7.34 -0.14
N GLY A 12 22.12 -8.39 0.66
CA GLY A 12 20.90 -9.15 0.83
C GLY A 12 19.81 -8.38 1.51
N ALA A 13 20.18 -7.59 2.49
CA ALA A 13 19.18 -6.82 3.21
C ALA A 13 18.51 -5.80 2.32
N ALA A 14 19.25 -5.18 1.44
CA ALA A 14 18.69 -4.18 0.56
C ALA A 14 17.63 -4.76 -0.35
N GLY A 15 17.79 -6.01 -0.79
CA GLY A 15 16.84 -6.59 -1.70
C GLY A 15 15.47 -6.79 -1.13
N PHE A 16 15.39 -7.08 0.15
CA PHE A 16 14.08 -7.34 0.73
C PHE A 16 13.22 -6.12 0.83
N ALA A 17 13.81 -4.96 0.96
CA ALA A 17 13.03 -3.76 1.13
C ALA A 17 12.15 -3.46 -0.07
N GLU A 18 12.47 -4.02 -1.22
CA GLU A 18 11.72 -3.72 -2.42
C GLU A 18 10.60 -4.67 -2.71
N GLU A 19 10.38 -5.62 -1.81
CA GLU A 19 9.33 -6.61 -2.04
C GLU A 19 8.07 -6.33 -1.28
N ARG A 20 7.91 -5.12 -0.82
CA ARG A 20 6.71 -4.73 -0.14
C ARG A 20 5.51 -4.84 -1.06
N PRO A 21 4.35 -5.32 -0.57
CA PRO A 21 3.16 -5.40 -1.41
C PRO A 21 2.71 -4.04 -1.90
N GLY A 22 2.10 -4.03 -3.08
CA GLY A 22 1.57 -2.81 -3.63
C GLY A 22 2.57 -2.05 -4.45
N VAL A 23 2.13 -0.93 -5.00
CA VAL A 23 2.95 -0.05 -5.81
C VAL A 23 2.65 1.39 -5.43
N PRO A 24 3.54 2.33 -5.77
CA PRO A 24 3.24 3.73 -5.49
C PRO A 24 2.16 4.25 -6.41
N PRO A 25 1.47 5.33 -6.02
CA PRO A 25 0.50 5.96 -6.90
C PRO A 25 1.18 6.65 -8.08
N ILE A 26 0.42 6.87 -9.16
CA ILE A 26 0.96 7.53 -10.33
C ILE A 26 0.80 9.04 -10.27
N THR A 27 -0.13 9.53 -9.47
CA THR A 27 -0.27 10.95 -9.16
C THR A 27 -0.65 11.03 -7.69
N PRO A 28 -0.68 12.24 -7.11
CA PRO A 28 -1.12 12.33 -5.71
C PRO A 28 -2.53 11.79 -5.47
N TRP A 29 -3.34 11.66 -6.51
CA TRP A 29 -4.72 11.23 -6.35
C TRP A 29 -5.08 9.95 -7.05
N ALA A 30 -4.17 9.37 -7.84
CA ALA A 30 -4.55 8.27 -8.70
C ALA A 30 -3.66 7.06 -8.55
N CYS A 31 -4.30 5.90 -8.54
CA CYS A 31 -3.61 4.62 -8.57
C CYS A 31 -3.58 4.08 -9.99
N PRO A 32 -2.61 3.22 -10.34
CA PRO A 32 -2.62 2.56 -11.64
C PRO A 32 -3.88 1.72 -11.81
N PRO A 33 -4.35 1.53 -13.05
CA PRO A 33 -5.57 0.76 -13.26
C PRO A 33 -5.53 -0.67 -12.73
N ASP A 34 -4.36 -1.30 -12.73
CA ASP A 34 -4.27 -2.67 -12.25
C ASP A 34 -3.99 -2.76 -10.75
N HIS A 35 -3.88 -1.62 -10.07
CA HIS A 35 -3.74 -1.57 -8.62
C HIS A 35 -4.67 -0.49 -8.08
N PRO A 36 -5.99 -0.69 -8.20
CA PRO A 36 -6.92 0.41 -7.95
C PRO A 36 -7.24 0.69 -6.49
N ILE A 37 -6.83 -0.17 -5.58
CA ILE A 37 -7.20 0.01 -4.17
C ILE A 37 -6.26 1.02 -3.53
N LYS A 38 -6.81 2.07 -2.95
CA LYS A 38 -6.04 3.17 -2.39
C LYS A 38 -5.76 2.94 -0.91
N GLY A 39 -4.48 2.93 -0.53
CA GLY A 39 -4.09 2.76 0.86
C GLY A 39 -3.40 3.97 1.41
N TYR A 40 -3.59 4.22 2.70
CA TYR A 40 -2.89 5.31 3.36
C TYR A 40 -2.85 5.04 4.87
N ALA A 41 -2.02 5.79 5.57
CA ALA A 41 -1.88 5.65 7.01
C ALA A 41 -2.72 6.73 7.70
N SER A 42 -3.63 6.28 8.55
CA SER A 42 -4.48 7.15 9.33
C SER A 42 -3.95 7.18 10.76
N GLU A 43 -3.95 8.36 11.37
CA GLU A 43 -3.48 8.44 12.75
C GLU A 43 -4.42 7.72 13.69
N GLU A 44 -5.69 7.65 13.34
CA GLU A 44 -6.65 7.01 14.24
C GLU A 44 -6.79 5.52 14.00
N SER A 45 -6.68 5.11 12.74
CA SER A 45 -7.01 3.73 12.38
C SER A 45 -5.80 2.92 11.92
N GLY A 46 -4.63 3.54 11.82
CA GLY A 46 -3.47 2.86 11.29
C GLY A 46 -3.53 2.81 9.79
N ARG A 47 -2.93 1.78 9.20
CA ARG A 47 -2.92 1.64 7.75
C ARG A 47 -4.26 1.11 7.28
N VAL A 48 -4.90 1.82 6.38
CA VAL A 48 -6.24 1.45 5.90
C VAL A 48 -6.28 1.54 4.38
N TYR A 49 -7.32 0.94 3.79
CA TYR A 49 -7.49 1.02 2.35
C TYR A 49 -8.96 1.29 2.00
N HIS A 50 -9.13 1.90 0.82
CA HIS A 50 -10.46 2.17 0.26
C HIS A 50 -10.55 1.49 -1.10
N ARG A 51 -11.68 0.84 -1.35
CA ARG A 51 -11.92 0.19 -2.64
C ARG A 51 -12.61 1.16 -3.59
N PRO A 52 -12.38 1.00 -4.90
CA PRO A 52 -13.12 1.82 -5.86
C PRO A 52 -14.63 1.70 -5.65
N GLY A 53 -15.34 2.80 -5.84
CA GLY A 53 -16.79 2.80 -5.69
C GLY A 53 -17.27 2.95 -4.28
N THR A 54 -16.37 3.15 -3.33
CA THR A 54 -16.80 3.37 -1.95
C THR A 54 -16.81 4.86 -1.66
N ARG A 55 -17.38 5.19 -0.50
CA ARG A 55 -17.77 6.56 -0.21
C ARG A 55 -16.65 7.60 -0.30
N PHE A 56 -15.49 7.27 0.21
CA PHE A 56 -14.40 8.25 0.27
C PHE A 56 -13.27 7.96 -0.69
N TYR A 57 -13.50 7.04 -1.63
CA TYR A 57 -12.43 6.63 -2.51
C TYR A 57 -11.86 7.78 -3.32
N GLU A 58 -12.74 8.57 -3.95
CA GLU A 58 -12.27 9.64 -4.83
C GLU A 58 -11.54 10.73 -4.07
N GLU A 59 -11.87 10.90 -2.81
CA GLU A 59 -11.26 11.95 -2.00
C GLU A 59 -9.98 11.52 -1.33
N THR A 60 -9.62 10.26 -1.45
CA THR A 60 -8.45 9.74 -0.76
C THR A 60 -7.21 9.94 -1.62
N SER A 61 -6.18 10.54 -1.01
CA SER A 61 -4.88 10.67 -1.63
C SER A 61 -4.06 9.45 -1.21
N PRO A 62 -3.80 8.51 -2.12
CA PRO A 62 -3.16 7.27 -1.71
C PRO A 62 -1.67 7.44 -1.46
N GLU A 63 -1.16 6.71 -0.50
CA GLU A 63 0.28 6.57 -0.30
C GLU A 63 0.79 5.30 -0.94
N ARG A 64 -0.14 4.34 -1.18
CA ARG A 64 0.21 3.08 -1.79
C ARG A 64 -1.01 2.55 -2.49
N CYS A 65 -0.82 1.79 -3.55
CA CYS A 65 -1.92 1.22 -4.31
C CYS A 65 -1.80 -0.28 -4.36
N TYR A 66 -2.91 -0.99 -4.27
CA TYR A 66 -2.91 -2.45 -4.20
C TYR A 66 -3.81 -3.03 -5.27
N ALA A 67 -3.42 -4.19 -5.77
CA ALA A 67 -4.20 -4.88 -6.78
C ALA A 67 -5.42 -5.57 -6.20
N SER A 68 -5.36 -5.96 -4.92
CA SER A 68 -6.45 -6.68 -4.28
C SER A 68 -6.48 -6.36 -2.81
N GLU A 69 -7.59 -6.71 -2.17
CA GLU A 69 -7.66 -6.54 -0.72
C GLU A 69 -6.69 -7.44 0.00
N ASP A 70 -6.43 -8.63 -0.54
CA ASP A 70 -5.43 -9.50 0.06
C ASP A 70 -4.06 -8.85 0.02
N GLU A 71 -3.72 -8.22 -1.08
CA GLU A 71 -2.43 -7.54 -1.16
C GLU A 71 -2.35 -6.41 -0.14
N ALA A 72 -3.44 -5.66 0.02
CA ALA A 72 -3.47 -4.59 1.01
C ALA A 72 -3.27 -5.15 2.42
N ARG A 73 -3.93 -6.27 2.72
CA ARG A 73 -3.79 -6.87 4.04
C ARG A 73 -2.39 -7.39 4.30
N ARG A 74 -1.75 -7.91 3.27
CA ARG A 74 -0.38 -8.37 3.43
C ARG A 74 0.57 -7.22 3.73
N ASP A 75 0.20 -6.00 3.35
CA ASP A 75 0.99 -4.82 3.67
C ASP A 75 0.55 -4.20 4.99
N GLY A 76 -0.31 -4.89 5.74
CA GLY A 76 -0.73 -4.41 7.04
C GLY A 76 -1.91 -3.48 7.03
N ALA A 77 -2.57 -3.32 5.89
CA ALA A 77 -3.72 -2.44 5.81
C ALA A 77 -5.00 -3.20 6.08
N ARG A 78 -6.00 -2.47 6.54
CA ARG A 78 -7.31 -3.05 6.74
C ARG A 78 -8.34 -2.10 6.14
N ARG A 79 -9.54 -2.61 5.91
CA ARG A 79 -10.58 -1.80 5.32
C ARG A 79 -10.86 -0.60 6.22
N ALA A 80 -11.01 0.57 5.62
CA ALA A 80 -11.26 1.77 6.39
C ALA A 80 -12.56 1.62 7.19
N PRO A 81 -12.59 2.10 8.44
CA PRO A 81 -13.76 1.86 9.29
C PRO A 81 -15.07 2.40 8.76
N ASP A 82 -15.03 3.52 8.07
CA ASP A 82 -16.25 4.12 7.57
C ASP A 82 -16.43 3.93 6.08
N GLU A 83 -15.78 2.93 5.52
CA GLU A 83 -15.93 2.63 4.12
C GLU A 83 -17.28 1.95 3.88
N GLU A 84 -18.02 2.47 2.92
CA GLU A 84 -19.25 1.82 2.52
C GLU A 84 -19.51 2.16 1.07
N PRO A 85 -20.27 1.30 0.36
CA PRO A 85 -20.53 1.54 -1.06
C PRO A 85 -21.33 2.81 -1.26
N LEU A 86 -21.12 3.43 -2.41
CA LEU A 86 -21.94 4.57 -2.79
C LEU A 86 -23.36 4.12 -3.00
N ARG A 87 -24.30 4.98 -2.63
CA ARG A 87 -25.71 4.67 -2.79
C ARG A 87 -26.35 5.60 -3.77
N ARG A 88 -27.48 5.19 -4.28
CA ARG A 88 -28.19 6.02 -5.21
C ARG A 88 -29.50 6.40 -4.74
#